data_53e0e32fef91b80cd6640038311e6831
#
_entry.id   53e0e32fef91b80cd6640038311e6831
#
_cell.length_a   1.000
_cell.length_b   1.000
_cell.length_c   1.000
_cell.angle_alpha   90.00
_cell.angle_beta   90.00
_cell.angle_gamma   90.00
#
_symmetry.space_group_name_H-M   'P 1'
#
loop_
_entity.id
_entity.type
_entity.pdbx_description
1 polymer ?
#
loop_
_entity_poly.entity_id
_entity_poly.type
_entity_poly.pdbx_seq_one_letter_code
_entity_poly.pdbx_strand_id
1 'polypeptide(L)'
;MKLFRLIILIITVLGISTSAEAQCKQRFVYECALQSNGLIFLKEFNTKFTAGNSQKHKVLLNKGFMYTLSLCNPSDSPYASENNVSHALPINSMLSLYDRNNNMLATTSQNFKFTFYCPKTDVYWIQIMPLSPQTTCAVGILSVMKR
;
A
#
# COMPACT_ATOMS: atom_id res chain seq x y z
N MET A 1 -37.29 -6.58 38.41
CA MET A 1 -36.05 -5.82 38.50
C MET A 1 -34.79 -6.61 38.12
N LYS A 2 -34.62 -7.89 38.49
CA LYS A 2 -33.43 -8.70 38.13
C LYS A 2 -33.31 -8.98 36.62
N LEU A 3 -34.42 -9.28 35.97
CA LEU A 3 -34.48 -9.59 34.54
C LEU A 3 -34.09 -8.38 33.69
N PHE A 4 -34.53 -7.18 34.07
CA PHE A 4 -34.21 -5.92 33.35
C PHE A 4 -32.72 -5.56 33.42
N ARG A 5 -32.07 -5.83 34.56
CA ARG A 5 -30.61 -5.64 34.70
C ARG A 5 -29.81 -6.63 33.87
N LEU A 6 -30.29 -7.87 33.72
CA LEU A 6 -29.64 -8.89 32.88
C LEU A 6 -29.70 -8.52 31.40
N ILE A 7 -30.83 -7.99 30.92
CA ILE A 7 -31.00 -7.56 29.53
C ILE A 7 -30.07 -6.37 29.19
N ILE A 8 -29.95 -5.39 30.10
CA ILE A 8 -29.05 -4.24 29.89
C ILE A 8 -27.60 -4.72 29.83
N LEU A 9 -27.19 -5.69 30.66
CA LEU A 9 -25.83 -6.22 30.65
C LEU A 9 -25.49 -6.98 29.34
N ILE A 10 -26.44 -7.69 28.77
CA ILE A 10 -26.28 -8.41 27.49
C ILE A 10 -26.16 -7.42 26.33
N ILE A 11 -26.92 -6.32 26.32
CA ILE A 11 -26.87 -5.31 25.27
C ILE A 11 -25.52 -4.55 25.28
N THR A 12 -24.94 -4.31 26.46
CA THR A 12 -23.63 -3.63 26.57
C THR A 12 -22.47 -4.52 26.12
N VAL A 13 -22.58 -5.85 26.23
CA VAL A 13 -21.52 -6.78 25.77
C VAL A 13 -21.57 -7.01 24.26
N LEU A 14 -22.74 -6.92 23.63
CA LEU A 14 -22.91 -7.07 22.17
C LEU A 14 -22.54 -5.80 21.37
N GLY A 15 -22.40 -4.65 22.04
CA GLY A 15 -22.11 -3.37 21.39
C GLY A 15 -20.64 -3.05 21.10
N ILE A 16 -19.69 -3.88 21.55
CA ILE A 16 -18.24 -3.63 21.35
C ILE A 16 -17.68 -4.58 20.31
N SER A 17 -18.32 -4.67 19.16
CA SER A 17 -17.64 -5.12 17.94
C SER A 17 -16.87 -3.92 17.39
N THR A 18 -15.76 -3.54 18.00
CA THR A 18 -14.77 -2.71 17.33
C THR A 18 -14.24 -3.55 16.18
N SER A 19 -14.77 -3.37 14.99
CA SER A 19 -14.11 -3.77 13.78
C SER A 19 -12.73 -3.11 13.85
N ALA A 20 -11.71 -3.88 14.20
CA ALA A 20 -10.33 -3.51 14.00
C ALA A 20 -10.16 -3.41 12.48
N GLU A 21 -10.57 -2.28 11.91
CA GLU A 21 -10.22 -1.92 10.55
C GLU A 21 -8.70 -1.90 10.52
N ALA A 22 -8.11 -2.92 9.88
CA ALA A 22 -6.71 -2.96 9.55
C ALA A 22 -6.45 -1.83 8.54
N GLN A 23 -6.39 -0.61 9.04
CA GLN A 23 -5.91 0.53 8.26
C GLN A 23 -4.42 0.30 8.07
N CYS A 24 -3.93 0.36 6.82
CA CYS A 24 -2.52 0.61 6.58
C CYS A 24 -2.18 1.88 7.36
N LYS A 25 -1.48 1.71 8.50
CA LYS A 25 -1.28 2.79 9.46
C LYS A 25 -0.60 3.97 8.75
N GLN A 26 -1.13 5.16 8.90
CA GLN A 26 -0.60 6.37 8.26
C GLN A 26 0.88 6.63 8.62
N ARG A 27 1.30 6.26 9.83
CA ARG A 27 2.69 6.26 10.27
C ARG A 27 3.58 5.41 9.36
N PHE A 28 3.11 4.24 8.96
CA PHE A 28 3.78 3.31 8.10
C PHE A 28 4.03 3.87 6.68
N VAL A 29 3.03 4.57 6.12
CA VAL A 29 3.17 5.27 4.83
C VAL A 29 4.27 6.33 4.88
N TYR A 30 4.31 7.09 5.97
CA TYR A 30 5.31 8.13 6.18
C TYR A 30 6.74 7.55 6.29
N GLU A 31 6.92 6.47 7.03
CA GLU A 31 8.20 5.78 7.19
C GLU A 31 8.72 5.25 5.84
N CYS A 32 7.85 4.68 5.01
CA CYS A 32 8.22 4.21 3.68
C CYS A 32 8.57 5.35 2.72
N ALA A 33 7.88 6.47 2.80
CA ALA A 33 8.19 7.65 1.99
C ALA A 33 9.58 8.22 2.32
N LEU A 34 9.99 8.16 3.60
CA LEU A 34 11.32 8.62 4.05
C LEU A 34 12.47 7.74 3.55
N GLN A 35 12.22 6.47 3.23
CA GLN A 35 13.26 5.55 2.71
C GLN A 35 13.63 5.82 1.25
N SER A 36 12.97 6.75 0.60
CA SER A 36 13.23 7.14 -0.79
C SER A 36 14.49 8.01 -0.93
N ASN A 37 15.62 7.57 -0.36
CA ASN A 37 16.89 8.34 -0.40
C ASN A 37 17.23 8.82 -1.81
N GLY A 38 17.33 10.14 -1.98
CA GLY A 38 17.68 10.79 -3.25
C GLY A 38 16.50 10.92 -4.24
N LEU A 39 15.31 10.46 -3.89
CA LEU A 39 14.09 10.60 -4.67
C LEU A 39 13.19 11.69 -4.10
N ILE A 40 12.43 12.34 -4.96
CA ILE A 40 11.37 13.28 -4.56
C ILE A 40 10.07 12.50 -4.49
N PHE A 41 9.49 12.41 -3.31
CA PHE A 41 8.15 11.84 -3.11
C PHE A 41 7.10 12.67 -3.86
N LEU A 42 6.22 12.00 -4.60
CA LEU A 42 5.12 12.64 -5.33
C LEU A 42 3.76 12.26 -4.77
N LYS A 43 3.53 10.95 -4.59
CA LYS A 43 2.21 10.44 -4.21
C LYS A 43 2.29 9.07 -3.57
N GLU A 44 1.36 8.82 -2.65
CA GLU A 44 1.07 7.50 -2.10
C GLU A 44 -0.23 6.93 -2.66
N PHE A 45 -0.31 5.61 -2.70
CA PHE A 45 -1.50 4.83 -3.05
C PHE A 45 -1.79 3.88 -1.91
N ASN A 46 -2.58 4.36 -0.95
CA ASN A 46 -3.01 3.54 0.17
C ASN A 46 -4.21 2.68 -0.28
N THR A 47 -3.99 1.39 -0.38
CA THR A 47 -4.95 0.46 -0.98
C THR A 47 -5.43 -0.52 0.08
N LYS A 48 -6.75 -0.51 0.35
CA LYS A 48 -7.42 -1.55 1.13
C LYS A 48 -7.96 -2.61 0.19
N PHE A 49 -7.74 -3.88 0.51
CA PHE A 49 -8.25 -5.00 -0.26
C PHE A 49 -9.52 -5.54 0.39
N THR A 50 -10.58 -5.62 -0.41
CA THR A 50 -11.83 -6.28 -0.04
C THR A 50 -11.93 -7.58 -0.85
N ALA A 51 -12.04 -8.72 -0.17
CA ALA A 51 -12.18 -10.02 -0.82
C ALA A 51 -11.08 -10.35 -1.86
N GLY A 52 -9.84 -9.87 -1.64
CA GLY A 52 -8.71 -10.16 -2.53
C GLY A 52 -8.71 -9.39 -3.86
N ASN A 53 -9.58 -8.40 -4.03
CA ASN A 53 -9.67 -7.62 -5.25
C ASN A 53 -8.51 -6.64 -5.40
N SER A 54 -7.97 -6.51 -6.61
CA SER A 54 -6.99 -5.47 -6.95
C SER A 54 -7.64 -4.09 -7.06
N GLN A 55 -6.85 -3.04 -6.83
CA GLN A 55 -7.28 -1.66 -7.07
C GLN A 55 -6.39 -0.98 -8.10
N LYS A 56 -7.00 -0.14 -8.94
CA LYS A 56 -6.31 0.68 -9.93
C LYS A 56 -6.41 2.15 -9.57
N HIS A 57 -5.27 2.83 -9.65
CA HIS A 57 -5.13 4.26 -9.38
C HIS A 57 -4.66 4.97 -10.65
N LYS A 58 -5.35 6.04 -11.00
CA LYS A 58 -5.00 6.88 -12.15
C LYS A 58 -3.93 7.89 -11.78
N VAL A 59 -2.89 8.04 -12.63
CA VAL A 59 -1.84 9.04 -12.47
C VAL A 59 -1.53 9.70 -13.81
N LEU A 60 -1.18 10.99 -13.78
CA LEU A 60 -0.59 11.70 -14.90
C LEU A 60 0.93 11.70 -14.72
N LEU A 61 1.67 11.14 -15.69
CA LEU A 61 3.11 11.16 -15.70
C LEU A 61 3.61 12.03 -16.86
N ASN A 62 4.66 12.81 -16.62
CA ASN A 62 5.20 13.74 -17.59
C ASN A 62 6.38 13.14 -18.35
N LYS A 63 6.43 13.40 -19.65
CA LYS A 63 7.51 12.98 -20.54
C LYS A 63 8.89 13.42 -20.02
N GLY A 64 9.86 12.53 -20.16
CA GLY A 64 11.27 12.82 -19.90
C GLY A 64 11.67 12.67 -18.42
N PHE A 65 10.74 12.33 -17.53
CA PHE A 65 11.05 12.05 -16.13
C PHE A 65 11.29 10.57 -15.87
N MET A 66 12.20 10.29 -14.95
CA MET A 66 12.42 8.95 -14.42
C MET A 66 11.63 8.81 -13.11
N TYR A 67 10.62 7.99 -13.14
CA TYR A 67 9.78 7.70 -11.97
C TYR A 67 10.21 6.40 -11.30
N THR A 68 10.10 6.35 -10.00
CA THR A 68 10.26 5.12 -9.21
C THR A 68 8.93 4.80 -8.56
N LEU A 69 8.48 3.58 -8.77
CA LEU A 69 7.32 3.02 -8.08
C LEU A 69 7.81 1.92 -7.15
N SER A 70 7.38 1.98 -5.90
CA SER A 70 7.75 1.01 -4.88
C SER A 70 6.54 0.59 -4.05
N LEU A 71 6.56 -0.67 -3.60
CA LEU A 71 5.68 -1.14 -2.55
C LEU A 71 6.35 -0.91 -1.20
N CYS A 72 5.57 -0.41 -0.27
CA CYS A 72 5.98 -0.28 1.10
C CYS A 72 5.83 -1.62 1.83
N ASN A 73 6.93 -2.09 2.41
CA ASN A 73 6.95 -3.29 3.22
C ASN A 73 7.12 -2.92 4.70
N PRO A 74 6.26 -3.43 5.60
CA PRO A 74 6.40 -3.20 7.04
C PRO A 74 7.74 -3.60 7.63
N SER A 75 8.42 -4.60 7.05
CA SER A 75 9.73 -5.06 7.51
C SER A 75 10.88 -4.09 7.24
N ASP A 76 10.69 -3.14 6.32
CA ASP A 76 11.70 -2.15 5.97
C ASP A 76 11.67 -0.92 6.90
N SER A 77 10.75 -0.89 7.87
CA SER A 77 10.71 0.16 8.87
C SER A 77 11.90 0.04 9.84
N PRO A 78 12.65 1.14 10.10
CA PRO A 78 13.71 1.15 11.09
C PRO A 78 13.22 0.78 12.51
N TYR A 79 11.92 0.88 12.77
CA TYR A 79 11.29 0.47 14.02
C TYR A 79 10.94 -1.02 14.08
N ALA A 80 11.06 -1.77 12.98
CA ALA A 80 10.89 -3.22 13.01
C ALA A 80 11.98 -3.92 13.83
N SER A 81 13.18 -3.31 13.94
CA SER A 81 14.30 -3.85 14.70
C SER A 81 14.14 -3.73 16.22
N GLU A 82 13.38 -2.76 16.72
CA GLU A 82 13.17 -2.57 18.17
C GLU A 82 12.31 -3.68 18.81
N ASN A 83 11.52 -4.39 18.01
CA ASN A 83 10.60 -5.43 18.49
C ASN A 83 11.03 -6.86 18.17
N ASN A 84 12.31 -7.11 17.83
CA ASN A 84 12.84 -8.45 17.48
C ASN A 84 12.04 -9.19 16.39
N VAL A 85 11.29 -8.49 15.56
CA VAL A 85 10.60 -9.08 14.40
C VAL A 85 11.57 -9.10 13.22
N SER A 86 12.60 -9.93 13.31
CA SER A 86 13.59 -10.13 12.26
C SER A 86 13.09 -11.10 11.17
N HIS A 87 11.82 -11.03 10.80
CA HIS A 87 11.30 -11.77 9.66
C HIS A 87 10.96 -10.76 8.58
N ALA A 88 11.77 -10.78 7.49
CA ALA A 88 11.35 -10.20 6.23
C ALA A 88 9.95 -10.77 5.92
N LEU A 89 8.91 -9.98 6.16
CA LEU A 89 7.56 -10.39 5.81
C LEU A 89 7.54 -10.64 4.31
N PRO A 90 6.99 -11.74 3.84
CA PRO A 90 6.91 -12.04 2.41
C PRO A 90 6.19 -10.88 1.70
N ILE A 91 6.63 -10.58 0.48
CA ILE A 91 5.93 -9.62 -0.40
C ILE A 91 4.52 -10.18 -0.62
N ASN A 92 3.53 -9.57 0.03
CA ASN A 92 2.15 -10.02 -0.04
C ASN A 92 1.32 -9.23 -1.06
N SER A 93 1.97 -8.36 -1.84
CA SER A 93 1.31 -7.53 -2.84
C SER A 93 2.22 -7.32 -4.05
N MET A 94 1.60 -7.05 -5.19
CA MET A 94 2.27 -6.72 -6.44
C MET A 94 1.77 -5.37 -6.93
N LEU A 95 2.70 -4.52 -7.40
CA LEU A 95 2.40 -3.24 -8.03
C LEU A 95 2.77 -3.33 -9.50
N SER A 96 1.86 -2.92 -10.36
CA SER A 96 2.05 -2.92 -11.81
C SER A 96 1.66 -1.57 -12.41
N LEU A 97 2.39 -1.17 -13.44
CA LEU A 97 2.15 0.05 -14.21
C LEU A 97 1.60 -0.33 -15.59
N TYR A 98 0.52 0.34 -15.99
CA TYR A 98 -0.13 0.15 -17.29
C TYR A 98 -0.23 1.47 -18.04
N ASP A 99 -0.18 1.41 -19.37
CA ASP A 99 -0.50 2.53 -20.24
C ASP A 99 -2.02 2.76 -20.34
N ARG A 100 -2.39 3.79 -21.11
CA ARG A 100 -3.81 4.13 -21.37
C ARG A 100 -4.58 3.00 -22.05
N ASN A 101 -3.91 2.14 -22.82
CA ASN A 101 -4.50 1.03 -23.54
C ASN A 101 -4.53 -0.27 -22.71
N ASN A 102 -4.20 -0.18 -21.42
CA ASN A 102 -4.12 -1.30 -20.49
C ASN A 102 -3.00 -2.31 -20.82
N ASN A 103 -1.95 -1.90 -21.53
CA ASN A 103 -0.75 -2.69 -21.68
C ASN A 103 0.12 -2.55 -20.43
N MET A 104 0.57 -3.67 -19.87
CA MET A 104 1.47 -3.67 -18.72
C MET A 104 2.87 -3.23 -19.17
N LEU A 105 3.41 -2.20 -18.52
CA LEU A 105 4.71 -1.60 -18.82
C LEU A 105 5.80 -2.10 -17.86
N ALA A 106 5.46 -2.30 -16.58
CA ALA A 106 6.38 -2.76 -15.55
C ALA A 106 5.62 -3.34 -14.35
N THR A 107 6.31 -4.16 -13.55
CA THR A 107 5.77 -4.77 -12.33
C THR A 107 6.86 -5.05 -11.30
N THR A 108 6.48 -5.14 -10.02
CA THR A 108 7.36 -5.45 -8.88
C THR A 108 7.53 -6.95 -8.63
N SER A 109 7.49 -7.81 -9.64
CA SER A 109 7.41 -9.27 -9.49
C SER A 109 8.54 -9.94 -8.69
N GLN A 110 9.72 -9.31 -8.59
CA GLN A 110 10.88 -9.85 -7.84
C GLN A 110 11.52 -8.84 -6.89
N ASN A 111 11.24 -7.56 -7.06
CA ASN A 111 11.77 -6.46 -6.24
C ASN A 111 10.61 -5.59 -5.76
N PHE A 112 10.79 -4.94 -4.60
CA PHE A 112 9.79 -4.02 -4.06
C PHE A 112 9.60 -2.75 -4.89
N LYS A 113 10.47 -2.51 -5.86
CA LYS A 113 10.48 -1.27 -6.68
C LYS A 113 10.94 -1.53 -8.10
N PHE A 114 10.50 -0.66 -9.00
CA PHE A 114 11.05 -0.52 -10.35
C PHE A 114 11.13 0.96 -10.73
N THR A 115 11.99 1.27 -11.71
CA THR A 115 12.07 2.58 -12.34
C THR A 115 11.43 2.54 -13.72
N PHE A 116 10.78 3.65 -14.09
CA PHE A 116 10.11 3.83 -15.37
C PHE A 116 10.48 5.18 -15.97
N TYR A 117 11.13 5.17 -17.13
CA TYR A 117 11.32 6.37 -17.93
C TYR A 117 10.04 6.69 -18.71
N CYS A 118 9.46 7.87 -18.48
CA CYS A 118 8.20 8.24 -19.11
C CYS A 118 8.42 8.77 -20.53
N PRO A 119 8.03 8.04 -21.59
CA PRO A 119 8.31 8.42 -22.98
C PRO A 119 7.39 9.51 -23.49
N LYS A 120 6.20 9.67 -22.90
CA LYS A 120 5.24 10.71 -23.25
C LYS A 120 4.40 11.12 -22.05
N THR A 121 3.98 12.39 -22.01
CA THR A 121 3.01 12.87 -21.03
C THR A 121 1.65 12.25 -21.34
N ASP A 122 1.18 11.39 -20.44
CA ASP A 122 -0.09 10.70 -20.58
C ASP A 122 -0.62 10.23 -19.22
N VAL A 123 -1.83 9.71 -19.24
CA VAL A 123 -2.45 9.02 -18.13
C VAL A 123 -1.98 7.58 -18.12
N TYR A 124 -1.51 7.16 -16.94
CA TYR A 124 -1.11 5.80 -16.63
C TYR A 124 -1.98 5.25 -15.50
N TRP A 125 -1.97 3.93 -15.37
CA TRP A 125 -2.69 3.24 -14.31
C TRP A 125 -1.70 2.45 -13.45
N ILE A 126 -1.77 2.66 -12.15
CA ILE A 126 -1.03 1.87 -11.16
C ILE A 126 -2.03 0.90 -10.56
N GLN A 127 -1.76 -0.40 -10.70
CA GLN A 127 -2.56 -1.45 -10.09
C GLN A 127 -1.79 -2.04 -8.90
N ILE A 128 -2.45 -2.13 -7.77
CA ILE A 128 -1.93 -2.86 -6.60
C ILE A 128 -2.84 -4.05 -6.37
N MET A 129 -2.23 -5.23 -6.30
CA MET A 129 -2.91 -6.51 -6.20
C MET A 129 -2.37 -7.30 -5.00
N PRO A 130 -3.23 -7.87 -4.14
CA PRO A 130 -2.78 -8.77 -3.09
C PRO A 130 -2.32 -10.10 -3.70
N LEU A 131 -1.23 -10.66 -3.19
CA LEU A 131 -0.73 -11.99 -3.56
C LEU A 131 -1.23 -13.09 -2.63
N SER A 132 -1.87 -12.71 -1.54
CA SER A 132 -2.46 -13.63 -0.56
C SER A 132 -3.84 -13.14 -0.13
N PRO A 133 -4.81 -14.03 0.07
CA PRO A 133 -6.13 -13.68 0.59
C PRO A 133 -6.11 -12.99 1.97
N GLN A 134 -5.04 -13.22 2.74
CA GLN A 134 -4.84 -12.62 4.06
C GLN A 134 -4.33 -11.18 3.98
N THR A 135 -3.88 -10.72 2.79
CA THR A 135 -3.41 -9.36 2.59
C THR A 135 -4.59 -8.40 2.57
N THR A 136 -4.69 -7.57 3.60
CA THR A 136 -5.81 -6.63 3.77
C THR A 136 -5.50 -5.23 3.26
N CYS A 137 -4.23 -4.88 3.13
CA CYS A 137 -3.81 -3.59 2.60
C CYS A 137 -2.38 -3.61 2.04
N ALA A 138 -2.09 -2.64 1.18
CA ALA A 138 -0.74 -2.32 0.71
C ALA A 138 -0.61 -0.82 0.44
N VAL A 139 0.62 -0.33 0.46
CA VAL A 139 0.94 1.06 0.12
C VAL A 139 1.94 1.09 -1.02
N GLY A 140 1.54 1.72 -2.11
CA GLY A 140 2.42 2.06 -3.21
C GLY A 140 2.95 3.49 -3.07
N ILE A 141 4.20 3.71 -3.41
CA ILE A 141 4.84 5.03 -3.42
C ILE A 141 5.29 5.36 -4.83
N LEU A 142 4.90 6.53 -5.31
CA LEU A 142 5.41 7.13 -6.53
C LEU A 142 6.40 8.23 -6.17
N SER A 143 7.58 8.14 -6.71
CA SER A 143 8.65 9.13 -6.54
C SER A 143 9.27 9.48 -7.90
N VAL A 144 9.98 10.61 -7.97
CA VAL A 144 10.74 11.02 -9.15
C VAL A 144 12.21 11.22 -8.78
N MET A 145 13.10 10.86 -9.69
CA MET A 145 14.52 11.07 -9.51
C MET A 145 14.83 12.57 -9.57
N LYS A 146 15.57 13.06 -8.58
CA LYS A 146 16.07 14.45 -8.58
C LYS A 146 17.07 14.60 -9.75
N ARG A 147 16.85 15.57 -10.62
CA ARG A 147 17.80 15.96 -11.68
C ARG A 147 18.96 16.74 -11.10
#